data_a565bd91b1dfcfd8e75300cff51bd613
#
_entry.id   a565bd91b1dfcfd8e75300cff51bd613
#
_cell.length_a   1.000
_cell.length_b   1.000
_cell.length_c   1.000
_cell.angle_alpha   90.00
_cell.angle_beta   90.00
_cell.angle_gamma   90.00
#
_symmetry.space_group_name_H-M   'P 1'
#
loop_
_entity.id
_entity.type
_entity.pdbx_description
1 polymer ?
#
loop_
_entity_poly.entity_id
_entity_poly.type
_entity_poly.pdbx_seq_one_letter_code
_entity_poly.pdbx_strand_id
1 'polypeptide(L)'
;MGKKNKKKKKNIYQKLTTFFIVIFAIGVVLWTSIYAVNRVIGEDSLATQAGSNDSKVSTKKKSEINALIVGTNQNLTDTMMYVNYNVETGKVAMMSIPRDTYITNEYCVGHKLNSLYRGKNTQAFVEQIEELIGVDIDYYLIFDSKMLIDIVDKVGGVEVDVPVRMKYDDPTQNLHIDLKKGTQVLNGKQAEQFVRYRKGNDG
;
A
#
# COMPACT_ATOMS: atom_id res chain seq x y z
N MET A 1 -1.80 -55.29 -20.47
CA MET A 1 -1.81 -53.83 -20.55
C MET A 1 -2.57 -53.09 -19.42
N GLY A 2 -3.16 -53.77 -18.44
CA GLY A 2 -4.06 -53.16 -17.42
C GLY A 2 -3.41 -52.69 -16.09
N LYS A 3 -2.20 -53.13 -15.74
CA LYS A 3 -1.60 -52.81 -14.42
C LYS A 3 -0.92 -51.42 -14.30
N LYS A 4 -0.45 -50.83 -15.40
CA LYS A 4 0.21 -49.50 -15.39
C LYS A 4 -0.78 -48.32 -15.18
N ASN A 5 -2.03 -48.44 -15.64
CA ASN A 5 -3.04 -47.36 -15.50
C ASN A 5 -3.62 -47.25 -14.07
N LYS A 6 -3.70 -48.36 -13.32
CA LYS A 6 -4.18 -48.33 -11.92
C LYS A 6 -3.18 -47.64 -10.97
N LYS A 7 -1.86 -47.82 -11.15
CA LYS A 7 -0.81 -47.15 -10.35
C LYS A 7 -0.77 -45.64 -10.60
N LYS A 8 -0.99 -45.18 -11.85
CA LYS A 8 -0.99 -43.75 -12.19
C LYS A 8 -2.19 -43.02 -11.61
N LYS A 9 -3.39 -43.62 -11.62
CA LYS A 9 -4.59 -43.05 -10.97
C LYS A 9 -4.44 -42.96 -9.44
N LYS A 10 -3.90 -44.00 -8.78
CA LYS A 10 -3.68 -43.99 -7.31
C LYS A 10 -2.72 -42.89 -6.89
N ASN A 11 -1.72 -42.57 -7.69
CA ASN A 11 -0.75 -41.48 -7.39
C ASN A 11 -1.35 -40.08 -7.58
N ILE A 12 -2.31 -39.93 -8.49
CA ILE A 12 -3.02 -38.67 -8.71
C ILE A 12 -3.97 -38.38 -7.53
N TYR A 13 -4.76 -39.36 -7.10
CA TYR A 13 -5.63 -39.22 -5.93
C TYR A 13 -4.86 -38.94 -4.64
N GLN A 14 -3.71 -39.59 -4.44
CA GLN A 14 -2.85 -39.28 -3.28
C GLN A 14 -2.30 -37.84 -3.32
N LYS A 15 -1.90 -37.35 -4.49
CA LYS A 15 -1.46 -35.94 -4.63
C LYS A 15 -2.60 -34.94 -4.41
N LEU A 16 -3.81 -35.26 -4.91
CA LEU A 16 -4.99 -34.42 -4.65
C LEU A 16 -5.37 -34.40 -3.17
N THR A 17 -5.39 -35.55 -2.51
CA THR A 17 -5.70 -35.60 -1.06
C THR A 17 -4.67 -34.87 -0.23
N THR A 18 -3.38 -34.99 -0.54
CA THR A 18 -2.32 -34.24 0.14
C THR A 18 -2.49 -32.72 -0.07
N PHE A 19 -2.83 -32.30 -1.28
CA PHE A 19 -3.10 -30.89 -1.62
C PHE A 19 -4.26 -30.33 -0.80
N PHE A 20 -5.40 -31.06 -0.69
CA PHE A 20 -6.53 -30.61 0.11
C PHE A 20 -6.23 -30.61 1.63
N ILE A 21 -5.42 -31.54 2.12
CA ILE A 21 -4.97 -31.57 3.52
C ILE A 21 -4.11 -30.33 3.83
N VAL A 22 -3.19 -29.96 2.92
CA VAL A 22 -2.34 -28.78 3.10
C VAL A 22 -3.16 -27.49 3.09
N ILE A 23 -4.12 -27.34 2.16
CA ILE A 23 -5.01 -26.18 2.13
C ILE A 23 -5.87 -26.12 3.40
N PHE A 24 -6.40 -27.24 3.86
CA PHE A 24 -7.16 -27.28 5.10
C PHE A 24 -6.32 -26.91 6.32
N ALA A 25 -5.07 -27.40 6.41
CA ALA A 25 -4.14 -27.04 7.48
C ALA A 25 -3.80 -25.54 7.47
N ILE A 26 -3.57 -24.95 6.29
CA ILE A 26 -3.36 -23.49 6.15
C ILE A 26 -4.60 -22.71 6.59
N GLY A 27 -5.80 -23.17 6.20
CA GLY A 27 -7.07 -22.56 6.63
C GLY A 27 -7.26 -22.58 8.15
N VAL A 28 -6.92 -23.69 8.81
CA VAL A 28 -6.99 -23.82 10.27
C VAL A 28 -5.99 -22.90 10.95
N VAL A 29 -4.75 -22.80 10.44
CA VAL A 29 -3.72 -21.89 10.99
C VAL A 29 -4.14 -20.43 10.84
N LEU A 30 -4.70 -20.03 9.70
CA LEU A 30 -5.21 -18.68 9.50
C LEU A 30 -6.40 -18.38 10.43
N TRP A 31 -7.32 -19.33 10.58
CA TRP A 31 -8.47 -19.17 11.46
C TRP A 31 -8.08 -19.06 12.94
N THR A 32 -7.15 -19.89 13.41
CA THR A 32 -6.63 -19.82 14.78
C THR A 32 -5.84 -18.54 15.01
N SER A 33 -5.10 -18.03 14.02
CA SER A 33 -4.39 -16.76 14.11
C SER A 33 -5.36 -15.58 14.23
N ILE A 34 -6.42 -15.55 13.41
CA ILE A 34 -7.47 -14.52 13.48
C ILE A 34 -8.21 -14.61 14.83
N TYR A 35 -8.52 -15.81 15.30
CA TYR A 35 -9.17 -16.01 16.59
C TYR A 35 -8.28 -15.55 17.77
N ALA A 36 -6.98 -15.85 17.73
CA ALA A 36 -6.02 -15.40 18.75
C ALA A 36 -5.87 -13.87 18.76
N VAL A 37 -5.78 -13.24 17.58
CA VAL A 37 -5.72 -11.78 17.45
C VAL A 37 -7.00 -11.13 17.99
N ASN A 38 -8.18 -11.64 17.64
CA ASN A 38 -9.44 -11.12 18.16
C ASN A 38 -9.57 -11.29 19.68
N ARG A 39 -9.00 -12.35 20.26
CA ARG A 39 -8.99 -12.57 21.71
C ARG A 39 -8.05 -11.59 22.43
N VAL A 40 -6.85 -11.35 21.89
CA VAL A 40 -5.88 -10.41 22.46
C VAL A 40 -6.41 -8.96 22.38
N ILE A 41 -7.05 -8.58 21.28
CA ILE A 41 -7.66 -7.24 21.13
C ILE A 41 -8.90 -7.11 22.06
N GLY A 42 -9.58 -8.22 22.41
CA GLY A 42 -10.74 -8.22 23.29
C GLY A 42 -10.42 -8.17 24.78
N GLU A 43 -9.21 -8.56 25.21
CA GLU A 43 -8.85 -8.66 26.63
C GLU A 43 -8.11 -7.43 27.20
N ASP A 44 -7.53 -6.57 26.35
CA ASP A 44 -6.84 -5.34 26.81
C ASP A 44 -7.79 -4.17 27.13
N SER A 45 -9.11 -4.38 27.13
CA SER A 45 -10.11 -3.37 27.49
C SER A 45 -10.60 -3.43 28.95
N LEU A 46 -10.02 -4.27 29.81
CA LEU A 46 -10.49 -4.46 31.19
C LEU A 46 -9.35 -4.44 32.19
N ALA A 47 -8.73 -3.33 32.42
CA ALA A 47 -8.18 -2.93 33.73
C ALA A 47 -7.63 -1.50 33.67
N THR A 48 -8.40 -0.50 34.10
CA THR A 48 -7.95 0.47 35.11
C THR A 48 -9.01 1.53 35.37
N GLN A 49 -9.46 1.53 36.61
CA GLN A 49 -10.02 2.58 37.45
C GLN A 49 -11.42 3.15 37.15
N ALA A 50 -12.28 2.84 38.14
CA ALA A 50 -13.50 3.53 38.45
C ALA A 50 -13.28 5.04 38.66
N GLY A 51 -13.87 5.85 37.79
CA GLY A 51 -14.10 7.26 37.94
C GLY A 51 -15.35 7.56 37.13
N SER A 52 -16.45 7.80 37.85
CA SER A 52 -17.76 8.12 37.30
C SER A 52 -17.71 9.34 36.39
N ASN A 53 -17.94 9.14 35.08
CA ASN A 53 -18.62 10.09 34.22
C ASN A 53 -19.22 9.32 33.03
N ASP A 54 -20.55 9.28 33.02
CA ASP A 54 -21.38 8.72 31.97
C ASP A 54 -21.09 9.44 30.63
N SER A 55 -20.16 8.90 29.88
CA SER A 55 -20.03 9.19 28.45
C SER A 55 -20.17 7.85 27.73
N LYS A 56 -21.39 7.55 27.30
CA LYS A 56 -21.63 6.48 26.31
C LYS A 56 -20.75 6.73 25.10
N VAL A 57 -19.58 6.07 25.05
CA VAL A 57 -18.82 5.94 23.82
C VAL A 57 -19.64 5.03 22.90
N SER A 58 -20.52 5.65 22.14
CA SER A 58 -21.16 4.98 21.00
C SER A 58 -20.03 4.67 20.00
N THR A 59 -19.56 3.45 19.96
CA THR A 59 -18.75 2.93 18.87
C THR A 59 -19.61 2.85 17.61
N LYS A 60 -19.95 4.00 17.07
CA LYS A 60 -20.60 4.08 15.75
C LYS A 60 -19.58 3.50 14.77
N LYS A 61 -19.85 2.32 14.24
CA LYS A 61 -19.01 1.70 13.20
C LYS A 61 -18.82 2.72 12.09
N LYS A 62 -17.57 3.17 11.88
CA LYS A 62 -17.25 4.19 10.88
C LYS A 62 -17.60 3.63 9.51
N SER A 63 -18.50 4.27 8.79
CA SER A 63 -18.94 3.84 7.46
C SER A 63 -17.94 4.20 6.36
N GLU A 64 -17.00 5.09 6.66
CA GLU A 64 -15.98 5.56 5.72
C GLU A 64 -14.60 5.53 6.37
N ILE A 65 -13.60 5.20 5.58
CA ILE A 65 -12.18 5.21 5.95
C ILE A 65 -11.47 6.19 5.04
N ASN A 66 -10.82 7.18 5.64
CA ASN A 66 -10.04 8.19 4.95
C ASN A 66 -8.55 7.87 5.09
N ALA A 67 -7.87 7.67 3.98
CA ALA A 67 -6.45 7.37 3.97
C ALA A 67 -5.66 8.36 3.12
N LEU A 68 -4.44 8.65 3.52
CA LEU A 68 -3.49 9.46 2.77
C LEU A 68 -2.33 8.59 2.32
N ILE A 69 -2.08 8.55 1.01
CA ILE A 69 -0.95 7.84 0.41
C ILE A 69 0.05 8.87 -0.10
N VAL A 70 1.29 8.77 0.37
CA VAL A 70 2.35 9.75 0.09
C VAL A 70 3.59 9.05 -0.44
N GLY A 71 3.98 9.38 -1.65
CA GLY A 71 5.25 8.98 -2.23
C GLY A 71 6.32 10.06 -2.00
N THR A 72 7.47 9.66 -1.48
CA THR A 72 8.57 10.57 -1.15
C THR A 72 9.81 10.29 -2.00
N ASN A 73 10.55 11.35 -2.30
CA ASN A 73 11.88 11.27 -2.86
C ASN A 73 12.81 12.11 -1.99
N GLN A 74 13.77 11.45 -1.33
CA GLN A 74 14.60 12.05 -0.28
C GLN A 74 13.74 12.61 0.86
N ASN A 75 13.62 13.93 1.00
CA ASN A 75 12.86 14.59 2.07
C ASN A 75 11.68 15.41 1.54
N LEU A 76 11.30 15.22 0.29
CA LEU A 76 10.17 15.92 -0.35
C LEU A 76 9.08 14.93 -0.72
N THR A 77 7.83 15.39 -0.72
CA THR A 77 6.70 14.60 -1.22
C THR A 77 6.49 14.89 -2.69
N ASP A 78 6.51 13.85 -3.52
CA ASP A 78 6.29 13.98 -4.97
C ASP A 78 4.87 13.57 -5.38
N THR A 79 4.28 12.64 -4.64
CA THR A 79 2.92 12.15 -4.88
C THR A 79 2.14 12.20 -3.57
N MET A 80 0.96 12.79 -3.60
CA MET A 80 0.03 12.80 -2.47
C MET A 80 -1.36 12.46 -2.99
N MET A 81 -1.97 11.44 -2.41
CA MET A 81 -3.28 10.95 -2.82
C MET A 81 -4.16 10.72 -1.60
N TYR A 82 -5.28 11.41 -1.55
CA TYR A 82 -6.34 11.11 -0.60
C TYR A 82 -7.23 10.00 -1.15
N VAL A 83 -7.56 9.03 -0.31
CA VAL A 83 -8.39 7.88 -0.63
C VAL A 83 -9.50 7.77 0.40
N ASN A 84 -10.75 7.81 -0.06
CA ASN A 84 -11.92 7.51 0.75
C ASN A 84 -12.46 6.13 0.38
N TYR A 85 -12.65 5.28 1.37
CA TYR A 85 -13.26 3.96 1.21
C TYR A 85 -14.56 3.89 2.00
N ASN A 86 -15.68 3.71 1.29
CA ASN A 86 -16.97 3.46 1.91
C ASN A 86 -17.14 1.97 2.20
N VAL A 87 -17.16 1.63 3.50
CA VAL A 87 -17.18 0.24 3.98
C VAL A 87 -18.49 -0.48 3.64
N GLU A 88 -19.60 0.25 3.56
CA GLU A 88 -20.92 -0.33 3.32
C GLU A 88 -21.13 -0.66 1.83
N THR A 89 -20.66 0.22 0.96
CA THR A 89 -20.87 0.08 -0.49
C THR A 89 -19.68 -0.52 -1.22
N GLY A 90 -18.52 -0.64 -0.56
CA GLY A 90 -17.26 -1.06 -1.15
C GLY A 90 -16.68 -0.05 -2.16
N LYS A 91 -17.24 1.16 -2.25
CA LYS A 91 -16.77 2.18 -3.18
C LYS A 91 -15.50 2.85 -2.69
N VAL A 92 -14.61 3.13 -3.64
CA VAL A 92 -13.37 3.88 -3.42
C VAL A 92 -13.44 5.17 -4.23
N ALA A 93 -13.17 6.30 -3.59
CA ALA A 93 -12.91 7.58 -4.25
C ALA A 93 -11.45 7.98 -4.01
N MET A 94 -10.80 8.55 -5.03
CA MET A 94 -9.41 9.00 -4.93
C MET A 94 -9.28 10.43 -5.46
N MET A 95 -8.46 11.24 -4.77
CA MET A 95 -8.14 12.60 -5.15
C MET A 95 -6.62 12.82 -5.07
N SER A 96 -6.02 13.25 -6.16
CA SER A 96 -4.61 13.65 -6.17
C SER A 96 -4.47 15.07 -5.63
N ILE A 97 -3.53 15.27 -4.71
CA ILE A 97 -3.17 16.57 -4.16
C ILE A 97 -1.87 17.03 -4.83
N PRO A 98 -1.87 18.14 -5.59
CA PRO A 98 -0.67 18.62 -6.26
C PRO A 98 0.44 18.97 -5.26
N ARG A 99 1.67 18.53 -5.53
CA ARG A 99 2.82 18.77 -4.64
C ARG A 99 3.16 20.25 -4.44
N ASP A 100 2.87 21.07 -5.44
CA ASP A 100 3.13 22.50 -5.46
C ASP A 100 1.95 23.32 -4.91
N THR A 101 0.96 22.66 -4.26
CA THR A 101 -0.15 23.34 -3.62
C THR A 101 0.36 24.41 -2.67
N TYR A 102 -0.14 25.65 -2.82
CA TYR A 102 0.24 26.77 -1.99
C TYR A 102 -0.37 26.64 -0.57
N ILE A 103 0.45 26.80 0.44
CA ILE A 103 0.04 26.82 1.84
C ILE A 103 0.70 27.99 2.58
N THR A 104 -0.01 28.59 3.53
CA THR A 104 0.48 29.69 4.38
C THR A 104 1.14 29.15 5.65
N ASN A 105 2.13 28.27 5.51
CA ASN A 105 2.82 27.69 6.65
C ASN A 105 4.27 28.19 6.67
N GLU A 106 4.70 28.76 7.80
CA GLU A 106 6.03 29.35 7.96
C GLU A 106 7.19 28.34 7.84
N TYR A 107 6.91 27.04 8.07
CA TYR A 107 7.89 25.96 7.94
C TYR A 107 8.08 25.48 6.49
N CYS A 108 7.30 26.04 5.55
CA CYS A 108 7.37 25.65 4.15
C CYS A 108 8.31 26.54 3.34
N VAL A 109 9.24 25.93 2.61
CA VAL A 109 10.06 26.65 1.64
C VAL A 109 9.24 26.97 0.40
N GLY A 110 9.13 28.25 0.08
CA GLY A 110 8.39 28.72 -1.09
C GLY A 110 6.88 28.47 -1.02
N HIS A 111 6.33 28.32 0.19
CA HIS A 111 4.90 28.08 0.42
C HIS A 111 4.33 26.86 -0.32
N LYS A 112 5.17 25.83 -0.56
CA LYS A 112 4.75 24.62 -1.25
C LYS A 112 4.53 23.48 -0.27
N LEU A 113 3.41 22.81 -0.36
CA LEU A 113 3.01 21.69 0.49
C LEU A 113 4.08 20.58 0.56
N ASN A 114 4.73 20.26 -0.59
CA ASN A 114 5.75 19.22 -0.64
C ASN A 114 6.97 19.48 0.25
N SER A 115 7.24 20.74 0.59
CA SER A 115 8.39 21.12 1.43
C SER A 115 8.12 21.01 2.92
N LEU A 116 6.87 20.78 3.33
CA LEU A 116 6.50 20.66 4.74
C LEU A 116 6.95 19.33 5.35
N TYR A 117 6.90 18.24 4.59
CA TYR A 117 7.17 16.90 5.12
C TYR A 117 8.58 16.71 5.70
N ARG A 118 9.64 17.10 5.02
CA ARG A 118 11.07 17.04 5.41
C ARG A 118 11.53 15.75 6.13
N GLY A 119 10.77 14.67 6.03
CA GLY A 119 11.09 13.36 6.63
C GLY A 119 11.00 13.28 8.16
N LYS A 120 10.57 14.34 8.86
CA LYS A 120 10.61 14.40 10.34
C LYS A 120 9.32 14.87 11.00
N ASN A 121 8.41 15.48 10.27
CA ASN A 121 7.22 16.11 10.84
C ASN A 121 5.95 15.57 10.20
N THR A 122 5.76 14.26 10.29
CA THR A 122 4.63 13.57 9.67
C THR A 122 3.29 14.07 10.20
N GLN A 123 3.18 14.30 11.52
CA GLN A 123 1.93 14.73 12.12
C GLN A 123 1.49 16.10 11.60
N ALA A 124 2.36 17.12 11.65
CA ALA A 124 2.04 18.46 11.16
C ALA A 124 1.78 18.46 9.63
N PHE A 125 2.40 17.55 8.89
CA PHE A 125 2.14 17.39 7.47
C PHE A 125 0.74 16.80 7.21
N VAL A 126 0.30 15.82 7.98
CA VAL A 126 -1.03 15.23 7.88
C VAL A 126 -2.08 16.26 8.28
N GLU A 127 -1.91 16.94 9.42
CA GLU A 127 -2.80 18.01 9.91
C GLU A 127 -2.97 19.13 8.87
N GLN A 128 -1.90 19.53 8.18
CA GLN A 128 -1.98 20.53 7.11
C GLN A 128 -2.80 20.05 5.91
N ILE A 129 -2.74 18.74 5.61
CA ILE A 129 -3.58 18.16 4.54
C ILE A 129 -5.03 18.08 4.99
N GLU A 130 -5.30 17.68 6.24
CA GLU A 130 -6.64 17.65 6.81
C GLU A 130 -7.29 19.05 6.76
N GLU A 131 -6.54 20.09 7.14
CA GLU A 131 -7.00 21.49 7.03
C GLU A 131 -7.29 21.87 5.57
N LEU A 132 -6.43 21.47 4.63
CA LEU A 132 -6.55 21.78 3.22
C LEU A 132 -7.79 21.15 2.57
N ILE A 133 -8.07 19.87 2.90
CA ILE A 133 -9.17 19.12 2.28
C ILE A 133 -10.46 19.12 3.11
N GLY A 134 -10.41 19.58 4.36
CA GLY A 134 -11.55 19.64 5.29
C GLY A 134 -12.04 18.26 5.76
N VAL A 135 -11.15 17.24 5.78
CA VAL A 135 -11.48 15.85 6.15
C VAL A 135 -10.40 15.27 7.05
N ASP A 136 -10.79 14.63 8.15
CA ASP A 136 -9.87 13.92 9.03
C ASP A 136 -9.31 12.66 8.34
N ILE A 137 -8.02 12.40 8.49
CA ILE A 137 -7.31 11.25 7.95
C ILE A 137 -7.21 10.16 9.01
N ASP A 138 -7.78 8.99 8.76
CA ASP A 138 -7.73 7.84 9.66
C ASP A 138 -6.41 7.11 9.62
N TYR A 139 -5.86 6.97 8.42
CA TYR A 139 -4.62 6.24 8.15
C TYR A 139 -3.77 6.97 7.12
N TYR A 140 -2.47 6.85 7.26
CA TYR A 140 -1.55 7.31 6.21
C TYR A 140 -0.49 6.26 5.91
N LEU A 141 -0.08 6.21 4.64
CA LEU A 141 1.05 5.43 4.15
C LEU A 141 2.04 6.36 3.48
N ILE A 142 3.24 6.44 4.02
CA ILE A 142 4.34 7.20 3.43
C ILE A 142 5.40 6.21 2.96
N PHE A 143 5.73 6.25 1.68
CA PHE A 143 6.67 5.32 1.07
C PHE A 143 7.67 6.04 0.16
N ASP A 144 8.86 5.49 0.09
CA ASP A 144 9.93 5.89 -0.83
C ASP A 144 10.13 4.85 -1.95
N SER A 145 11.07 5.12 -2.84
CA SER A 145 11.42 4.19 -3.92
C SER A 145 11.89 2.83 -3.42
N LYS A 146 12.56 2.79 -2.25
CA LYS A 146 13.02 1.52 -1.66
C LYS A 146 11.84 0.67 -1.21
N MET A 147 10.87 1.27 -0.52
CA MET A 147 9.66 0.59 -0.08
C MET A 147 8.82 0.10 -1.27
N LEU A 148 8.75 0.88 -2.36
CA LEU A 148 8.10 0.43 -3.60
C LEU A 148 8.74 -0.85 -4.14
N ILE A 149 10.09 -0.89 -4.22
CA ILE A 149 10.84 -2.07 -4.64
C ILE A 149 10.49 -3.27 -3.74
N ASP A 150 10.59 -3.09 -2.43
CA ASP A 150 10.36 -4.15 -1.44
C ASP A 150 8.91 -4.70 -1.51
N ILE A 151 7.91 -3.84 -1.72
CA ILE A 151 6.51 -4.25 -1.86
C ILE A 151 6.31 -5.08 -3.13
N VAL A 152 6.80 -4.58 -4.28
CA VAL A 152 6.63 -5.27 -5.56
C VAL A 152 7.33 -6.62 -5.55
N ASP A 153 8.52 -6.72 -4.97
CA ASP A 153 9.24 -7.99 -4.85
C ASP A 153 8.50 -8.98 -3.92
N LYS A 154 7.92 -8.50 -2.82
CA LYS A 154 7.15 -9.33 -1.89
C LYS A 154 5.87 -9.92 -2.49
N VAL A 155 5.22 -9.19 -3.40
CA VAL A 155 4.03 -9.71 -4.09
C VAL A 155 4.38 -10.57 -5.31
N GLY A 156 5.67 -10.76 -5.61
CA GLY A 156 6.15 -11.59 -6.72
C GLY A 156 6.20 -10.87 -8.07
N GLY A 157 6.16 -9.54 -8.08
CA GLY A 157 6.15 -8.70 -9.28
C GLY A 157 4.77 -8.18 -9.63
N VAL A 158 4.74 -7.23 -10.57
CA VAL A 158 3.51 -6.63 -11.10
C VAL A 158 3.48 -6.72 -12.62
N GLU A 159 2.36 -7.16 -13.19
CA GLU A 159 2.16 -7.16 -14.63
C GLU A 159 1.84 -5.75 -15.11
N VAL A 160 2.62 -5.27 -16.08
CA VAL A 160 2.47 -3.91 -16.65
C VAL A 160 2.60 -3.99 -18.15
N ASP A 161 1.70 -3.33 -18.88
CA ASP A 161 1.90 -3.04 -20.30
C ASP A 161 2.76 -1.79 -20.45
N VAL A 162 4.01 -1.96 -20.84
CA VAL A 162 4.96 -0.87 -21.08
C VAL A 162 4.69 -0.26 -22.46
N PRO A 163 4.18 0.98 -22.55
CA PRO A 163 3.63 1.52 -23.80
C PRO A 163 4.68 1.78 -24.86
N VAL A 164 5.91 2.10 -24.46
CA VAL A 164 7.05 2.38 -25.33
C VAL A 164 8.32 1.75 -24.75
N ARG A 165 9.36 1.56 -25.57
CA ARG A 165 10.66 1.21 -25.01
C ARG A 165 11.19 2.36 -24.16
N MET A 166 11.41 2.10 -22.88
CA MET A 166 11.94 3.08 -21.93
C MET A 166 13.44 2.85 -21.77
N LYS A 167 14.26 3.76 -22.32
CA LYS A 167 15.71 3.73 -22.17
C LYS A 167 16.20 5.11 -21.74
N TYR A 168 16.83 5.16 -20.56
CA TYR A 168 17.36 6.40 -20.00
C TYR A 168 18.48 6.08 -19.03
N ASP A 169 19.54 6.87 -19.06
CA ASP A 169 20.68 6.75 -18.19
C ASP A 169 21.01 8.11 -17.58
N ASP A 170 21.07 8.16 -16.24
CA ASP A 170 21.49 9.33 -15.47
C ASP A 170 22.48 8.89 -14.37
N PRO A 171 23.78 8.93 -14.67
CA PRO A 171 24.81 8.56 -13.72
C PRO A 171 24.80 9.41 -12.43
N THR A 172 24.34 10.68 -12.50
CA THR A 172 24.31 11.59 -11.35
C THR A 172 23.32 11.16 -10.29
N GLN A 173 22.22 10.52 -10.72
CA GLN A 173 21.18 9.96 -9.85
C GLN A 173 21.30 8.44 -9.68
N ASN A 174 22.34 7.82 -10.23
CA ASN A 174 22.49 6.37 -10.31
C ASN A 174 21.22 5.68 -10.84
N LEU A 175 20.65 6.27 -11.90
CA LEU A 175 19.39 5.82 -12.50
C LEU A 175 19.66 5.25 -13.89
N HIS A 176 19.45 3.94 -14.01
CA HIS A 176 19.56 3.21 -15.26
C HIS A 176 18.20 2.59 -15.58
N ILE A 177 17.56 3.01 -16.66
CA ILE A 177 16.27 2.50 -17.13
C ILE A 177 16.48 1.78 -18.46
N ASP A 178 16.07 0.52 -18.54
CA ASP A 178 15.99 -0.23 -19.80
C ASP A 178 14.83 -1.23 -19.73
N LEU A 179 13.62 -0.76 -20.08
CA LEU A 179 12.42 -1.58 -20.14
C LEU A 179 11.98 -1.71 -21.59
N LYS A 180 11.69 -2.96 -22.01
CA LYS A 180 11.17 -3.23 -23.35
C LYS A 180 9.69 -2.83 -23.42
N LYS A 181 9.23 -2.48 -24.62
CA LYS A 181 7.79 -2.29 -24.89
C LYS A 181 7.04 -3.62 -24.76
N GLY A 182 5.80 -3.56 -24.27
CA GLY A 182 4.85 -4.66 -24.21
C GLY A 182 4.55 -5.12 -22.79
N THR A 183 3.60 -6.05 -22.67
CA THR A 183 3.18 -6.61 -21.40
C THR A 183 4.28 -7.51 -20.82
N GLN A 184 4.65 -7.24 -19.58
CA GLN A 184 5.70 -7.98 -18.87
C GLN A 184 5.50 -7.88 -17.36
N VAL A 185 6.00 -8.88 -16.63
CA VAL A 185 6.02 -8.84 -15.16
C VAL A 185 7.28 -8.11 -14.73
N LEU A 186 7.10 -6.97 -14.07
CA LEU A 186 8.19 -6.16 -13.53
C LEU A 186 8.50 -6.59 -12.09
N ASN A 187 9.77 -6.81 -11.78
CA ASN A 187 10.23 -6.89 -10.40
C ASN A 187 10.30 -5.49 -9.76
N GLY A 188 10.61 -5.40 -8.46
CA GLY A 188 10.63 -4.13 -7.76
C GLY A 188 11.53 -3.08 -8.39
N LYS A 189 12.75 -3.48 -8.83
CA LYS A 189 13.67 -2.56 -9.48
C LYS A 189 13.17 -2.07 -10.84
N GLN A 190 12.55 -2.94 -11.61
CA GLN A 190 11.93 -2.59 -12.89
C GLN A 190 10.68 -1.72 -12.71
N ALA A 191 9.89 -1.96 -11.65
CA ALA A 191 8.77 -1.11 -11.31
C ALA A 191 9.24 0.30 -10.90
N GLU A 192 10.33 0.44 -10.13
CA GLU A 192 10.95 1.73 -9.86
C GLU A 192 11.38 2.44 -11.15
N GLN A 193 12.03 1.73 -12.06
CA GLN A 193 12.42 2.29 -13.37
C GLN A 193 11.20 2.79 -14.15
N PHE A 194 10.11 2.02 -14.16
CA PHE A 194 8.87 2.37 -14.85
C PHE A 194 8.26 3.67 -14.32
N VAL A 195 8.12 3.82 -12.99
CA VAL A 195 7.52 5.02 -12.39
C VAL A 195 8.44 6.25 -12.44
N ARG A 196 9.75 6.05 -12.57
CA ARG A 196 10.74 7.15 -12.69
C ARG A 196 10.97 7.62 -14.11
N TYR A 197 10.54 6.87 -15.11
CA TYR A 197 10.71 7.27 -16.51
C TYR A 197 9.90 8.53 -16.84
N ARG A 198 10.56 9.57 -17.34
CA ARG A 198 9.94 10.88 -17.64
C ARG A 198 10.16 11.34 -19.08
N LYS A 199 10.94 10.60 -19.89
CA LYS A 199 11.16 10.93 -21.29
C LYS A 199 10.14 10.20 -22.15
N GLY A 200 9.10 10.91 -22.57
CA GLY A 200 8.27 10.48 -23.71
C GLY A 200 9.05 10.62 -25.03
N ASN A 201 8.60 9.91 -26.06
CA ASN A 201 9.14 10.09 -27.42
C ASN A 201 8.75 11.44 -28.05
N ASP A 202 8.04 12.27 -27.36
CA ASP A 202 7.42 13.50 -27.85
C ASP A 202 8.22 14.75 -27.45
N GLY A 203 9.52 14.61 -27.36
CA GLY A 203 10.47 15.70 -27.28
C GLY A 203 10.60 16.37 -25.92
#